data_1bed98ddc0b48d68e9eb18795a9123b7
#
_entry.id   1bed98ddc0b48d68e9eb18795a9123b7
#
_cell.length_a   1.000
_cell.length_b   1.000
_cell.length_c   1.000
_cell.angle_alpha   90.00
_cell.angle_beta   90.00
_cell.angle_gamma   90.00
#
_symmetry.space_group_name_H-M   'P 1'
#
loop_
_entity.id
_entity.type
_entity.pdbx_description
1 polymer ?
#
loop_
_entity_poly.entity_id
_entity_poly.type
_entity_poly.pdbx_seq_one_letter_code
_entity_poly.pdbx_strand_id
1 'polypeptide(L)'
;MVRRHVVVTVSAVVFSLIASAARAAYSPSTTSGWFIVVGRVTGSGGAQFRTDVWLFNPDAQNSAVVTLIFHPQVAPGGGAAAPISSLPIVLAARETKYLPDVLISQLAADNLAGALEWSSNIPVMGGMRSYTAPSGCTGGTFGAFQPGIPTTESMTPKQAPTDSSNVLQMFGMSSGDANYRTQLDVTNTSSVSVPIEVRVIAADATIYGGTQSFTIAPKSLLRIGQILVIVGAPLVNGLRFTVAIKEGTTVASGGILAVASTLDNRSQDQYAFIGQRQSGAVVPAEMLPVEEIP
;
A
#
# COMPACT_ATOMS: atom_id res chain seq x y z
N MET A 1 66.97 -31.16 26.30
CA MET A 1 66.29 -30.83 25.00
C MET A 1 64.81 -31.05 25.19
N VAL A 2 64.03 -29.99 25.51
CA VAL A 2 62.60 -30.09 25.84
C VAL A 2 61.82 -29.58 24.62
N ARG A 3 61.10 -30.48 23.94
CA ARG A 3 60.20 -30.09 22.83
C ARG A 3 58.90 -29.50 23.39
N ARG A 4 58.68 -28.20 23.17
CA ARG A 4 57.42 -27.55 23.41
C ARG A 4 56.42 -27.89 22.30
N HIS A 5 55.33 -28.56 22.64
CA HIS A 5 54.18 -28.73 21.73
C HIS A 5 53.34 -27.46 21.82
N VAL A 6 53.23 -26.77 20.70
CA VAL A 6 52.27 -25.64 20.57
C VAL A 6 50.94 -26.28 20.13
N VAL A 7 49.97 -26.19 21.02
CA VAL A 7 48.57 -26.56 20.74
C VAL A 7 47.93 -25.32 20.12
N VAL A 8 47.66 -25.38 18.82
CA VAL A 8 46.85 -24.37 18.12
C VAL A 8 45.37 -24.73 18.29
N THR A 9 44.69 -23.99 19.14
CA THR A 9 43.23 -24.10 19.30
C THR A 9 42.58 -23.30 18.18
N VAL A 10 42.04 -23.98 17.18
CA VAL A 10 41.23 -23.35 16.13
C VAL A 10 39.83 -23.13 16.69
N SER A 11 39.54 -21.92 17.12
CA SER A 11 38.19 -21.49 17.47
C SER A 11 37.37 -21.34 16.16
N ALA A 12 36.54 -22.35 15.88
CA ALA A 12 35.55 -22.25 14.82
C ALA A 12 34.45 -21.28 15.31
N VAL A 13 34.53 -20.03 14.83
CA VAL A 13 33.44 -19.06 14.95
C VAL A 13 32.35 -19.50 14.00
N VAL A 14 31.35 -20.19 14.55
CA VAL A 14 30.11 -20.46 13.83
C VAL A 14 29.38 -19.14 13.69
N PHE A 15 29.53 -18.47 12.56
CA PHE A 15 28.64 -17.40 12.13
C PHE A 15 27.28 -18.07 11.86
N SER A 16 26.40 -18.03 12.85
CA SER A 16 24.97 -18.23 12.61
C SER A 16 24.49 -17.07 11.75
N LEU A 17 24.48 -17.27 10.43
CA LEU A 17 23.73 -16.47 9.50
C LEU A 17 22.25 -16.62 9.88
N ILE A 18 21.78 -15.76 10.78
CA ILE A 18 20.37 -15.45 10.87
C ILE A 18 20.06 -14.75 9.55
N ALA A 19 19.64 -15.53 8.58
CA ALA A 19 19.01 -15.02 7.39
C ALA A 19 17.73 -14.35 7.87
N SER A 20 17.82 -13.06 8.25
CA SER A 20 16.67 -12.18 8.25
C SER A 20 16.12 -12.33 6.84
N ALA A 21 14.97 -12.98 6.69
CA ALA A 21 14.27 -13.00 5.42
C ALA A 21 14.05 -11.53 5.07
N ALA A 22 14.96 -10.97 4.26
CA ALA A 22 14.74 -9.69 3.64
C ALA A 22 13.44 -9.89 2.86
N ARG A 23 12.33 -9.36 3.40
CA ARG A 23 11.07 -9.34 2.66
C ARG A 23 11.39 -8.54 1.42
N ALA A 24 11.50 -9.24 0.30
CA ALA A 24 11.70 -8.64 -0.99
C ALA A 24 10.61 -7.56 -1.16
N ALA A 25 10.96 -6.45 -1.81
CA ALA A 25 10.00 -5.39 -2.14
C ALA A 25 8.85 -5.87 -3.06
N TYR A 26 8.86 -7.15 -3.42
CA TYR A 26 7.85 -7.81 -4.23
C TYR A 26 6.94 -8.66 -3.34
N SER A 27 5.64 -8.47 -3.54
CA SER A 27 4.66 -9.37 -2.94
C SER A 27 4.89 -10.79 -3.42
N PRO A 28 4.90 -11.79 -2.52
CA PRO A 28 4.97 -13.18 -2.91
C PRO A 28 3.76 -13.55 -3.78
N SER A 29 3.88 -14.61 -4.58
CA SER A 29 2.74 -15.18 -5.28
C SER A 29 1.69 -15.67 -4.28
N THR A 30 0.43 -15.40 -4.58
CA THR A 30 -0.70 -15.73 -3.70
C THR A 30 -1.96 -16.05 -4.50
N THR A 31 -2.88 -16.80 -3.90
CA THR A 31 -4.20 -17.07 -4.49
C THR A 31 -5.20 -15.94 -4.28
N SER A 32 -4.90 -14.96 -3.43
CA SER A 32 -5.75 -13.79 -3.17
C SER A 32 -4.91 -12.57 -2.80
N GLY A 33 -5.19 -11.44 -3.42
CA GLY A 33 -4.50 -10.19 -3.13
C GLY A 33 -5.24 -8.96 -3.65
N TRP A 34 -4.60 -7.80 -3.49
CA TRP A 34 -5.21 -6.50 -3.71
C TRP A 34 -4.30 -5.52 -4.43
N PHE A 35 -4.88 -4.74 -5.29
CA PHE A 35 -4.38 -3.44 -5.71
C PHE A 35 -5.15 -2.38 -4.91
N ILE A 36 -4.44 -1.59 -4.10
CA ILE A 36 -5.06 -0.73 -3.07
C ILE A 36 -5.97 0.30 -3.70
N VAL A 37 -5.52 0.91 -4.82
CA VAL A 37 -6.30 1.92 -5.53
C VAL A 37 -6.14 1.76 -7.03
N VAL A 38 -7.25 1.55 -7.71
CA VAL A 38 -7.35 1.56 -9.16
C VAL A 38 -8.38 2.60 -9.58
N GLY A 39 -8.23 3.16 -10.77
CA GLY A 39 -9.16 4.17 -11.23
C GLY A 39 -9.16 4.34 -12.74
N ARG A 40 -10.34 4.70 -13.25
CA ARG A 40 -10.56 5.27 -14.56
C ARG A 40 -11.45 6.49 -14.34
N VAL A 41 -10.83 7.65 -14.09
CA VAL A 41 -11.54 8.85 -13.66
C VAL A 41 -10.94 10.10 -14.30
N THR A 42 -11.75 11.12 -14.44
CA THR A 42 -11.28 12.47 -14.78
C THR A 42 -10.83 13.17 -13.53
N GLY A 43 -9.56 13.56 -13.50
CA GLY A 43 -8.97 14.35 -12.42
C GLY A 43 -9.04 15.87 -12.65
N SER A 44 -8.42 16.62 -11.75
CA SER A 44 -8.29 18.08 -11.90
C SER A 44 -7.58 18.45 -13.18
N GLY A 45 -7.99 19.57 -13.82
CA GLY A 45 -7.40 20.04 -15.06
C GLY A 45 -7.67 19.14 -16.28
N GLY A 46 -8.66 18.26 -16.23
CA GLY A 46 -9.02 17.37 -17.33
C GLY A 46 -8.11 16.14 -17.48
N ALA A 47 -7.21 15.89 -16.53
CA ALA A 47 -6.35 14.71 -16.53
C ALA A 47 -7.18 13.42 -16.51
N GLN A 48 -6.84 12.46 -17.38
CA GLN A 48 -7.52 11.17 -17.48
C GLN A 48 -6.69 10.11 -16.78
N PHE A 49 -7.06 9.76 -15.55
CA PHE A 49 -6.40 8.67 -14.81
C PHE A 49 -6.91 7.32 -15.29
N ARG A 50 -5.98 6.38 -15.47
CA ARG A 50 -6.24 4.99 -15.87
C ARG A 50 -5.36 4.06 -15.09
N THR A 51 -5.71 2.77 -15.09
CA THR A 51 -4.92 1.73 -14.43
C THR A 51 -4.69 0.55 -15.36
N ASP A 52 -3.42 0.23 -15.57
CA ASP A 52 -2.98 -1.02 -16.20
C ASP A 52 -2.62 -2.04 -15.12
N VAL A 53 -2.85 -3.32 -15.42
CA VAL A 53 -2.52 -4.44 -14.53
C VAL A 53 -1.70 -5.48 -15.27
N TRP A 54 -0.72 -6.06 -14.60
CA TRP A 54 0.03 -7.23 -15.01
C TRP A 54 -0.24 -8.36 -14.03
N LEU A 55 -0.53 -9.55 -14.55
CA LEU A 55 -0.66 -10.78 -13.78
C LEU A 55 0.35 -11.78 -14.31
N PHE A 56 1.10 -12.41 -13.41
CA PHE A 56 2.08 -13.43 -13.75
C PHE A 56 1.75 -14.74 -13.04
N ASN A 57 1.69 -15.82 -13.81
CA ASN A 57 1.60 -17.19 -13.29
C ASN A 57 2.99 -17.78 -13.13
N PRO A 58 3.54 -17.92 -11.90
CA PRO A 58 4.87 -18.48 -11.69
C PRO A 58 4.92 -20.02 -11.82
N ASP A 59 3.78 -20.71 -11.84
CA ASP A 59 3.73 -22.16 -11.98
C ASP A 59 4.31 -22.59 -13.34
N ALA A 60 5.09 -23.68 -13.32
CA ALA A 60 5.77 -24.16 -14.52
C ALA A 60 4.92 -25.11 -15.36
N GLN A 61 3.83 -25.65 -14.81
CA GLN A 61 3.07 -26.75 -15.42
C GLN A 61 1.58 -26.46 -15.52
N ASN A 62 1.02 -25.70 -14.56
CA ASN A 62 -0.42 -25.50 -14.43
C ASN A 62 -0.84 -24.11 -14.87
N SER A 63 -2.00 -24.03 -15.51
CA SER A 63 -2.64 -22.74 -15.81
C SER A 63 -3.33 -22.17 -14.57
N ALA A 64 -3.20 -20.85 -14.38
CA ALA A 64 -3.96 -20.11 -13.38
C ALA A 64 -5.27 -19.60 -13.99
N VAL A 65 -6.34 -19.62 -13.20
CA VAL A 65 -7.61 -18.97 -13.52
C VAL A 65 -7.83 -17.89 -12.50
N VAL A 66 -7.81 -16.62 -12.94
CA VAL A 66 -7.91 -15.44 -12.09
C VAL A 66 -9.24 -14.74 -12.33
N THR A 67 -9.90 -14.33 -11.26
CA THR A 67 -11.05 -13.41 -11.30
C THR A 67 -10.66 -12.11 -10.64
N LEU A 68 -10.91 -10.98 -11.30
CA LEU A 68 -10.76 -9.65 -10.74
C LEU A 68 -12.10 -9.18 -10.17
N ILE A 69 -12.08 -8.58 -8.98
CA ILE A 69 -13.28 -8.09 -8.29
C ILE A 69 -13.01 -6.63 -7.90
N PHE A 70 -13.71 -5.72 -8.56
CA PHE A 70 -13.60 -4.29 -8.29
C PHE A 70 -14.58 -3.88 -7.21
N HIS A 71 -14.06 -3.22 -6.18
CA HIS A 71 -14.80 -2.68 -5.05
C HIS A 71 -14.80 -1.16 -5.15
N PRO A 72 -15.92 -0.54 -5.55
CA PRO A 72 -15.98 0.91 -5.73
C PRO A 72 -15.62 1.68 -4.47
N GLN A 73 -15.06 2.87 -4.67
CA GLN A 73 -14.81 3.84 -3.61
C GLN A 73 -16.13 4.26 -2.95
N VAL A 74 -16.09 4.43 -1.63
CA VAL A 74 -17.21 4.95 -0.84
C VAL A 74 -16.83 6.25 -0.15
N ALA A 75 -17.82 7.08 0.11
CA ALA A 75 -17.64 8.26 0.96
C ALA A 75 -17.40 7.85 2.43
N PRO A 76 -16.74 8.67 3.25
CA PRO A 76 -16.61 8.43 4.67
C PRO A 76 -17.98 8.19 5.33
N GLY A 77 -18.12 7.06 6.04
CA GLY A 77 -19.38 6.66 6.66
C GLY A 77 -20.45 6.12 5.69
N GLY A 78 -20.14 6.04 4.39
CA GLY A 78 -21.01 5.42 3.39
C GLY A 78 -21.05 3.90 3.49
N GLY A 79 -22.14 3.29 2.99
CA GLY A 79 -22.25 1.84 2.87
C GLY A 79 -21.40 1.27 1.74
N ALA A 80 -21.11 -0.03 1.78
CA ALA A 80 -20.42 -0.72 0.71
C ALA A 80 -21.24 -0.64 -0.59
N ALA A 81 -20.58 -0.35 -1.71
CA ALA A 81 -21.17 -0.46 -3.03
C ALA A 81 -21.08 -1.91 -3.53
N ALA A 82 -21.95 -2.29 -4.45
CA ALA A 82 -21.91 -3.61 -5.06
C ALA A 82 -20.58 -3.79 -5.85
N PRO A 83 -19.88 -4.91 -5.65
CA PRO A 83 -18.65 -5.19 -6.40
C PRO A 83 -18.96 -5.54 -7.87
N ILE A 84 -17.98 -5.31 -8.74
CA ILE A 84 -18.04 -5.67 -10.16
C ILE A 84 -16.97 -6.73 -10.41
N SER A 85 -17.35 -7.88 -10.94
CA SER A 85 -16.43 -8.99 -11.22
C SER A 85 -16.15 -9.13 -12.72
N SER A 86 -14.89 -9.45 -13.05
CA SER A 86 -14.51 -9.82 -14.42
C SER A 86 -15.01 -11.22 -14.78
N LEU A 87 -14.99 -11.54 -16.07
CA LEU A 87 -14.94 -12.94 -16.50
C LEU A 87 -13.62 -13.58 -16.05
N PRO A 88 -13.58 -14.93 -15.94
CA PRO A 88 -12.35 -15.64 -15.63
C PRO A 88 -11.23 -15.34 -16.64
N ILE A 89 -10.06 -14.99 -16.16
CA ILE A 89 -8.84 -14.71 -16.94
C ILE A 89 -7.91 -15.90 -16.80
N VAL A 90 -7.64 -16.59 -17.90
CA VAL A 90 -6.72 -17.73 -17.91
C VAL A 90 -5.31 -17.24 -18.21
N LEU A 91 -4.33 -17.67 -17.40
CA LEU A 91 -2.91 -17.50 -17.63
C LEU A 91 -2.29 -18.89 -17.80
N ALA A 92 -1.64 -19.14 -18.91
CA ALA A 92 -0.86 -20.37 -19.10
C ALA A 92 0.29 -20.46 -18.10
N ALA A 93 0.92 -21.64 -18.00
CA ALA A 93 2.14 -21.79 -17.19
C ALA A 93 3.20 -20.77 -17.63
N ARG A 94 3.83 -20.07 -16.67
CA ARG A 94 4.85 -19.03 -16.91
C ARG A 94 4.38 -17.81 -17.72
N GLU A 95 3.09 -17.64 -17.94
CA GLU A 95 2.56 -16.49 -18.68
C GLU A 95 2.53 -15.24 -17.82
N THR A 96 2.96 -14.11 -18.41
CA THR A 96 2.63 -12.77 -17.94
C THR A 96 1.55 -12.18 -18.84
N LYS A 97 0.42 -11.83 -18.26
CA LYS A 97 -0.69 -11.20 -18.99
C LYS A 97 -0.78 -9.71 -18.65
N TYR A 98 -0.76 -8.88 -19.67
CA TYR A 98 -0.98 -7.45 -19.58
C TYR A 98 -2.45 -7.13 -19.83
N LEU A 99 -3.05 -6.37 -18.93
CA LEU A 99 -4.44 -5.93 -18.94
C LEU A 99 -4.48 -4.41 -18.99
N PRO A 100 -4.48 -3.81 -20.21
CA PRO A 100 -4.51 -2.35 -20.33
C PRO A 100 -5.85 -1.80 -19.89
N ASP A 101 -5.83 -0.64 -19.21
CA ASP A 101 -7.02 0.06 -18.74
C ASP A 101 -8.04 -0.92 -18.13
N VAL A 102 -7.62 -1.61 -17.08
CA VAL A 102 -8.28 -2.82 -16.54
C VAL A 102 -9.75 -2.60 -16.21
N LEU A 103 -10.12 -1.37 -15.79
CA LEU A 103 -11.51 -1.09 -15.43
C LEU A 103 -12.45 -1.19 -16.63
N ILE A 104 -12.03 -0.69 -17.80
CA ILE A 104 -12.88 -0.79 -18.99
C ILE A 104 -12.69 -2.12 -19.71
N SER A 105 -11.44 -2.61 -19.82
CA SER A 105 -11.16 -3.81 -20.60
C SER A 105 -11.65 -5.11 -19.97
N GLN A 106 -11.73 -5.17 -18.62
CA GLN A 106 -12.11 -6.39 -17.91
C GLN A 106 -13.41 -6.28 -17.11
N LEU A 107 -13.81 -5.06 -16.73
CA LEU A 107 -14.88 -4.85 -15.76
C LEU A 107 -16.03 -3.98 -16.29
N ALA A 108 -15.89 -3.43 -17.49
CA ALA A 108 -16.83 -2.47 -18.09
C ALA A 108 -17.19 -1.30 -17.13
N ALA A 109 -16.24 -0.93 -16.28
CA ALA A 109 -16.38 0.12 -15.27
C ALA A 109 -15.71 1.40 -15.76
N ASP A 110 -16.50 2.44 -15.99
CA ASP A 110 -16.01 3.76 -16.45
C ASP A 110 -16.33 4.84 -15.41
N ASN A 111 -15.47 5.85 -15.36
CA ASN A 111 -15.56 6.98 -14.42
C ASN A 111 -15.68 6.56 -12.95
N LEU A 112 -14.98 5.50 -12.56
CA LEU A 112 -14.98 4.94 -11.21
C LEU A 112 -13.55 4.83 -10.67
N ALA A 113 -13.43 4.95 -9.34
CA ALA A 113 -12.24 4.59 -8.59
C ALA A 113 -12.61 3.60 -7.47
N GLY A 114 -11.68 2.78 -7.04
CA GLY A 114 -11.91 1.78 -6.01
C GLY A 114 -10.69 0.93 -5.75
N ALA A 115 -10.86 -0.15 -5.00
CA ALA A 115 -9.86 -1.19 -4.82
C ALA A 115 -10.13 -2.36 -5.78
N LEU A 116 -9.09 -3.08 -6.17
CA LEU A 116 -9.22 -4.25 -7.04
C LEU A 116 -8.65 -5.48 -6.33
N GLU A 117 -9.50 -6.42 -6.02
CA GLU A 117 -9.15 -7.74 -5.49
C GLU A 117 -8.92 -8.72 -6.63
N TRP A 118 -7.97 -9.64 -6.49
CA TRP A 118 -7.92 -10.83 -7.33
C TRP A 118 -8.07 -12.08 -6.49
N SER A 119 -8.72 -13.08 -7.11
CA SER A 119 -8.80 -14.45 -6.59
C SER A 119 -8.34 -15.40 -7.67
N SER A 120 -7.59 -16.44 -7.33
CA SER A 120 -7.01 -17.40 -8.27
C SER A 120 -7.02 -18.82 -7.70
N ASN A 121 -7.12 -19.82 -8.56
CA ASN A 121 -7.05 -21.24 -8.19
C ASN A 121 -5.64 -21.68 -7.78
N ILE A 122 -4.59 -21.04 -8.27
CA ILE A 122 -3.18 -21.26 -7.88
C ILE A 122 -2.50 -19.90 -7.64
N PRO A 123 -1.37 -19.86 -6.92
CA PRO A 123 -0.70 -18.59 -6.63
C PRO A 123 -0.25 -17.83 -7.88
N VAL A 124 -0.58 -16.55 -7.95
CA VAL A 124 -0.16 -15.61 -8.99
C VAL A 124 0.48 -14.36 -8.36
N MET A 125 1.26 -13.65 -9.16
CA MET A 125 1.82 -12.34 -8.79
C MET A 125 1.10 -11.26 -9.57
N GLY A 126 0.90 -10.10 -8.96
CA GLY A 126 0.27 -8.95 -9.60
C GLY A 126 1.12 -7.68 -9.49
N GLY A 127 0.99 -6.81 -10.48
CA GLY A 127 1.50 -5.45 -10.45
C GLY A 127 0.56 -4.54 -11.20
N MET A 128 0.52 -3.27 -10.83
CA MET A 128 -0.28 -2.27 -11.52
C MET A 128 0.49 -0.98 -11.75
N ARG A 129 0.03 -0.20 -12.71
CA ARG A 129 0.43 1.17 -12.93
C ARG A 129 -0.81 2.05 -13.01
N SER A 130 -0.93 3.01 -12.09
CA SER A 130 -1.87 4.11 -12.23
C SER A 130 -1.18 5.25 -12.97
N TYR A 131 -1.78 5.76 -14.04
CA TYR A 131 -1.16 6.77 -14.89
C TYR A 131 -2.16 7.76 -15.46
N THR A 132 -1.66 8.89 -15.94
CA THR A 132 -2.41 9.87 -16.71
C THR A 132 -1.61 10.32 -17.93
N ALA A 133 -2.31 10.61 -19.02
CA ALA A 133 -1.75 11.34 -20.14
C ALA A 133 -2.14 12.82 -19.95
N PRO A 134 -1.18 13.75 -19.85
CA PRO A 134 -1.49 15.16 -19.78
C PRO A 134 -2.24 15.62 -21.04
N SER A 135 -3.23 16.46 -20.88
CA SER A 135 -3.92 17.04 -22.03
C SER A 135 -2.94 17.89 -22.86
N GLY A 136 -2.89 17.63 -24.16
CA GLY A 136 -2.02 18.37 -25.08
C GLY A 136 -0.59 17.78 -25.23
N CYS A 137 -0.20 16.74 -24.52
CA CYS A 137 1.03 16.03 -24.77
C CYS A 137 0.85 14.95 -25.83
N THR A 138 1.63 15.01 -26.92
CA THR A 138 1.61 14.04 -28.01
C THR A 138 2.39 12.75 -27.70
N GLY A 139 2.97 12.63 -26.53
CA GLY A 139 3.72 11.44 -26.11
C GLY A 139 4.07 11.46 -24.64
N GLY A 140 4.00 10.28 -24.03
CA GLY A 140 4.36 10.05 -22.65
C GLY A 140 3.16 10.05 -21.69
N THR A 141 3.34 9.34 -20.59
CA THR A 141 2.38 9.24 -19.50
C THR A 141 3.11 9.37 -18.17
N PHE A 142 2.52 10.07 -17.23
CA PHE A 142 2.99 10.12 -15.84
C PHE A 142 2.28 9.09 -15.00
N GLY A 143 2.95 8.43 -14.08
CA GLY A 143 2.29 7.47 -13.24
C GLY A 143 3.20 6.73 -12.27
N ALA A 144 2.57 6.08 -11.29
CA ALA A 144 3.23 5.27 -10.28
C ALA A 144 2.94 3.79 -10.48
N PHE A 145 3.98 2.97 -10.39
CA PHE A 145 3.85 1.51 -10.30
C PHE A 145 3.64 1.09 -8.84
N GLN A 146 2.76 0.12 -8.63
CA GLN A 146 2.55 -0.50 -7.33
C GLN A 146 2.46 -2.03 -7.50
N PRO A 147 3.12 -2.81 -6.62
CA PRO A 147 2.93 -4.24 -6.58
C PRO A 147 1.52 -4.60 -6.08
N GLY A 148 1.04 -5.74 -6.50
CA GLY A 148 -0.13 -6.36 -5.88
C GLY A 148 0.23 -6.90 -4.48
N ILE A 149 -0.65 -6.75 -3.52
CA ILE A 149 -0.39 -7.09 -2.12
C ILE A 149 -1.25 -8.29 -1.73
N PRO A 150 -0.65 -9.38 -1.21
CA PRO A 150 -1.41 -10.53 -0.69
C PRO A 150 -2.42 -10.12 0.38
N THR A 151 -3.59 -10.74 0.39
CA THR A 151 -4.59 -10.50 1.43
C THR A 151 -4.04 -10.77 2.85
N THR A 152 -3.10 -11.71 2.98
CA THR A 152 -2.41 -12.03 4.23
C THR A 152 -1.52 -10.91 4.77
N GLU A 153 -1.14 -9.95 3.92
CA GLU A 153 -0.37 -8.78 4.31
C GLU A 153 -1.27 -7.62 4.81
N SER A 154 -2.58 -7.78 4.77
CA SER A 154 -3.50 -6.78 5.35
C SER A 154 -3.23 -6.61 6.84
N MET A 155 -3.16 -5.36 7.29
CA MET A 155 -2.93 -5.05 8.69
C MET A 155 -4.19 -5.35 9.51
N THR A 156 -4.02 -6.17 10.54
CA THR A 156 -5.06 -6.53 11.51
C THR A 156 -5.15 -5.50 12.66
N PRO A 157 -6.21 -5.54 13.48
CA PRO A 157 -6.33 -4.67 14.65
C PRO A 157 -5.14 -4.81 15.61
N LYS A 158 -4.85 -3.74 16.35
CA LYS A 158 -3.88 -3.76 17.44
C LYS A 158 -4.29 -4.79 18.49
N GLN A 159 -3.32 -5.55 18.95
CA GLN A 159 -3.51 -6.50 20.06
C GLN A 159 -3.51 -5.79 21.43
N ALA A 160 -2.79 -4.66 21.52
CA ALA A 160 -2.70 -3.82 22.72
C ALA A 160 -2.44 -2.36 22.30
N PRO A 161 -2.75 -1.36 23.16
CA PRO A 161 -2.51 0.06 22.89
C PRO A 161 -1.06 0.39 22.52
N THR A 162 -0.12 -0.34 23.11
CA THR A 162 1.32 -0.19 22.88
C THR A 162 1.84 -0.96 21.66
N ASP A 163 0.97 -1.72 20.97
CA ASP A 163 1.37 -2.48 19.78
C ASP A 163 1.59 -1.56 18.58
N SER A 164 2.85 -1.18 18.37
CA SER A 164 3.28 -0.37 17.24
C SER A 164 3.43 -1.18 15.94
N SER A 165 3.44 -2.51 16.03
CA SER A 165 3.58 -3.39 14.86
C SER A 165 2.34 -3.36 13.96
N ASN A 166 1.19 -2.99 14.52
CA ASN A 166 -0.09 -2.87 13.82
C ASN A 166 -0.41 -1.41 13.45
N VAL A 167 0.58 -0.71 12.91
CA VAL A 167 0.45 0.64 12.34
C VAL A 167 1.09 0.63 10.96
N LEU A 168 0.33 1.04 9.95
CA LEU A 168 0.88 1.32 8.61
C LEU A 168 1.52 2.70 8.61
N GLN A 169 2.74 2.79 8.09
CA GLN A 169 3.50 4.04 7.98
C GLN A 169 3.83 4.34 6.52
N MET A 170 3.65 5.58 6.13
CA MET A 170 3.99 6.12 4.81
C MET A 170 4.78 7.39 5.00
N PHE A 171 5.86 7.58 4.21
CA PHE A 171 6.82 8.68 4.40
C PHE A 171 6.92 9.56 3.16
N GLY A 172 7.57 10.72 3.32
CA GLY A 172 7.94 11.59 2.24
C GLY A 172 6.77 12.33 1.61
N MET A 173 5.64 12.42 2.30
CA MET A 173 4.49 13.16 1.80
C MET A 173 4.76 14.66 1.86
N SER A 174 4.28 15.38 0.86
CA SER A 174 4.53 16.80 0.69
C SER A 174 3.25 17.58 0.44
N SER A 175 3.17 18.74 1.07
CA SER A 175 2.29 19.82 0.66
C SER A 175 3.07 21.12 0.48
N GLY A 176 4.35 21.01 0.13
CA GLY A 176 5.35 22.07 0.22
C GLY A 176 5.02 23.37 -0.52
N ASP A 177 4.05 23.33 -1.41
CA ASP A 177 3.43 24.51 -2.00
C ASP A 177 2.05 24.16 -2.58
N ALA A 178 1.35 25.17 -3.12
CA ALA A 178 0.05 25.00 -3.77
C ALA A 178 0.12 24.13 -5.06
N ASN A 179 1.33 23.74 -5.50
CA ASN A 179 1.50 22.91 -6.69
C ASN A 179 1.35 21.43 -6.41
N TYR A 180 1.34 21.00 -5.14
CA TYR A 180 1.19 19.60 -4.77
C TYR A 180 -0.10 19.38 -3.98
N ARG A 181 -0.68 18.20 -4.17
CA ARG A 181 -1.76 17.70 -3.33
C ARG A 181 -1.44 16.29 -2.87
N THR A 182 -1.67 16.04 -1.61
CA THR A 182 -1.47 14.71 -1.01
C THR A 182 -2.81 14.12 -0.62
N GLN A 183 -3.00 12.85 -0.98
CA GLN A 183 -4.17 12.07 -0.63
C GLN A 183 -3.75 10.78 0.07
N LEU A 184 -4.64 10.26 0.91
CA LEU A 184 -4.51 8.99 1.58
C LEU A 184 -5.65 8.08 1.13
N ASP A 185 -5.30 6.94 0.58
CA ASP A 185 -6.23 5.89 0.17
C ASP A 185 -6.08 4.70 1.11
N VAL A 186 -7.18 4.23 1.71
CA VAL A 186 -7.19 3.09 2.62
C VAL A 186 -8.24 2.09 2.16
N THR A 187 -7.81 0.85 1.91
CA THR A 187 -8.68 -0.25 1.50
C THR A 187 -8.95 -1.18 2.66
N ASN A 188 -10.22 -1.39 2.95
CA ASN A 188 -10.69 -2.41 3.87
C ASN A 188 -10.84 -3.73 3.12
N THR A 189 -9.99 -4.71 3.43
CA THR A 189 -10.01 -6.04 2.80
C THR A 189 -10.90 -7.03 3.56
N SER A 190 -11.48 -6.62 4.67
CA SER A 190 -12.35 -7.46 5.50
C SER A 190 -13.83 -7.38 5.09
N SER A 191 -14.63 -8.30 5.61
CA SER A 191 -16.08 -8.36 5.39
C SER A 191 -16.88 -7.54 6.39
N VAL A 192 -16.24 -6.78 7.29
CA VAL A 192 -16.89 -5.93 8.28
C VAL A 192 -16.44 -4.48 8.13
N SER A 193 -17.23 -3.53 8.61
CA SER A 193 -16.82 -2.13 8.69
C SER A 193 -15.68 -1.97 9.68
N VAL A 194 -14.66 -1.21 9.30
CA VAL A 194 -13.44 -1.04 10.11
C VAL A 194 -13.24 0.43 10.45
N PRO A 195 -13.31 0.82 11.73
CA PRO A 195 -12.91 2.13 12.19
C PRO A 195 -11.38 2.23 12.20
N ILE A 196 -10.86 3.31 11.65
CA ILE A 196 -9.43 3.59 11.58
C ILE A 196 -9.08 4.91 12.26
N GLU A 197 -7.84 5.01 12.69
CA GLU A 197 -7.20 6.22 13.20
C GLU A 197 -6.05 6.62 12.29
N VAL A 198 -6.05 7.89 11.89
CA VAL A 198 -5.04 8.49 11.01
C VAL A 198 -4.35 9.62 11.73
N ARG A 199 -3.01 9.69 11.64
CA ARG A 199 -2.21 10.82 12.11
C ARG A 199 -1.30 11.30 11.00
N VAL A 200 -1.12 12.62 10.95
CA VAL A 200 -0.14 13.30 10.10
C VAL A 200 0.93 13.87 11.01
N ILE A 201 2.17 13.47 10.79
CA ILE A 201 3.28 13.72 11.70
C ILE A 201 4.39 14.41 10.92
N ALA A 202 4.88 15.53 11.45
CA ALA A 202 6.03 16.25 10.93
C ALA A 202 7.37 15.56 11.26
N ALA A 203 8.44 16.06 10.68
CA ALA A 203 9.80 15.55 10.93
C ALA A 203 10.23 15.73 12.41
N ASP A 204 9.76 16.77 13.08
CA ASP A 204 9.98 17.06 14.50
C ASP A 204 9.01 16.32 15.44
N ALA A 205 8.29 15.32 14.95
CA ALA A 205 7.26 14.56 15.64
C ALA A 205 5.98 15.33 16.01
N THR A 206 5.81 16.57 15.59
CA THR A 206 4.54 17.31 15.75
C THR A 206 3.40 16.59 15.03
N ILE A 207 2.28 16.37 15.72
CA ILE A 207 1.07 15.77 15.16
C ILE A 207 0.10 16.87 14.78
N TYR A 208 -0.17 17.02 13.48
CA TYR A 208 -1.13 18.02 13.00
C TYR A 208 -2.57 17.53 13.16
N GLY A 209 -3.44 18.40 13.67
CA GLY A 209 -4.88 18.16 13.84
C GLY A 209 -5.23 16.98 14.77
N GLY A 210 -4.26 16.45 15.50
CA GLY A 210 -4.47 15.28 16.37
C GLY A 210 -4.74 13.99 15.60
N THR A 211 -5.44 13.04 16.24
CA THR A 211 -5.86 11.78 15.63
C THR A 211 -7.21 11.95 14.94
N GLN A 212 -7.25 11.69 13.65
CA GLN A 212 -8.48 11.70 12.86
C GLN A 212 -9.07 10.29 12.80
N SER A 213 -10.39 10.17 12.96
CA SER A 213 -11.09 8.88 12.93
C SER A 213 -12.01 8.80 11.71
N PHE A 214 -11.96 7.66 11.02
CA PHE A 214 -12.82 7.35 9.87
C PHE A 214 -13.34 5.92 10.00
N THR A 215 -14.42 5.61 9.30
CA THR A 215 -14.94 4.24 9.20
C THR A 215 -14.97 3.85 7.73
N ILE A 216 -14.44 2.67 7.42
CA ILE A 216 -14.37 2.13 6.07
C ILE A 216 -15.36 0.97 5.97
N ALA A 217 -16.27 1.03 5.02
CA ALA A 217 -17.24 -0.04 4.75
C ALA A 217 -16.51 -1.35 4.37
N PRO A 218 -17.18 -2.52 4.50
CA PRO A 218 -16.62 -3.80 4.09
C PRO A 218 -16.15 -3.79 2.63
N LYS A 219 -15.01 -4.42 2.34
CA LYS A 219 -14.52 -4.61 0.98
C LYS A 219 -14.61 -3.32 0.13
N SER A 220 -14.09 -2.20 0.65
CA SER A 220 -14.19 -0.91 -0.04
C SER A 220 -12.93 -0.06 0.10
N LEU A 221 -12.80 0.93 -0.78
CA LEU A 221 -11.79 1.97 -0.72
C LEU A 221 -12.37 3.22 -0.06
N LEU A 222 -11.69 3.75 0.95
CA LEU A 222 -11.88 5.10 1.46
C LEU A 222 -10.75 5.99 0.91
N ARG A 223 -11.10 7.01 0.15
CA ARG A 223 -10.18 8.09 -0.24
C ARG A 223 -10.35 9.28 0.68
N ILE A 224 -9.26 9.67 1.33
CA ILE A 224 -9.17 10.91 2.12
C ILE A 224 -8.39 11.90 1.28
N GLY A 225 -9.09 12.56 0.38
CA GLY A 225 -8.53 13.68 -0.40
C GLY A 225 -8.25 14.86 0.52
N GLN A 226 -7.21 15.63 0.20
CA GLN A 226 -6.83 16.83 0.96
C GLN A 226 -6.64 16.57 2.47
N ILE A 227 -6.12 15.40 2.85
CA ILE A 227 -5.89 15.03 4.25
C ILE A 227 -5.12 16.12 5.02
N LEU A 228 -4.18 16.80 4.37
CA LEU A 228 -3.39 17.86 4.97
C LEU A 228 -4.21 19.11 5.32
N VAL A 229 -5.23 19.43 4.51
CA VAL A 229 -6.18 20.51 4.80
C VAL A 229 -7.07 20.12 5.98
N ILE A 230 -7.53 18.87 6.02
CA ILE A 230 -8.37 18.36 7.11
C ILE A 230 -7.67 18.48 8.47
N VAL A 231 -6.38 18.19 8.54
CA VAL A 231 -5.60 18.27 9.77
C VAL A 231 -4.99 19.64 10.04
N GLY A 232 -5.20 20.62 9.15
CA GLY A 232 -4.62 21.97 9.28
C GLY A 232 -3.08 21.95 9.21
N ALA A 233 -2.48 21.02 8.46
CA ALA A 233 -1.04 20.97 8.29
C ALA A 233 -0.57 22.19 7.46
N PRO A 234 0.53 22.86 7.84
CA PRO A 234 1.12 23.91 7.03
C PRO A 234 1.71 23.34 5.73
N LEU A 235 2.13 24.22 4.83
CA LEU A 235 2.82 23.83 3.59
C LEU A 235 4.25 23.37 3.93
N VAL A 236 4.43 22.09 4.18
CA VAL A 236 5.70 21.47 4.56
C VAL A 236 5.95 20.16 3.78
N ASN A 237 7.21 19.77 3.73
CA ASN A 237 7.67 18.53 3.12
C ASN A 237 8.07 17.51 4.20
N GLY A 238 8.23 16.25 3.79
CA GLY A 238 8.73 15.21 4.66
C GLY A 238 7.74 14.72 5.72
N LEU A 239 6.45 14.88 5.47
CA LEU A 239 5.41 14.39 6.36
C LEU A 239 5.37 12.86 6.39
N ARG A 240 5.02 12.31 7.53
CA ARG A 240 4.74 10.90 7.74
C ARG A 240 3.27 10.71 8.10
N PHE A 241 2.64 9.75 7.45
CA PHE A 241 1.28 9.32 7.80
C PHE A 241 1.34 8.00 8.56
N THR A 242 0.46 7.89 9.54
CA THR A 242 0.20 6.61 10.20
C THR A 242 -1.27 6.29 10.11
N VAL A 243 -1.57 5.01 9.83
CA VAL A 243 -2.94 4.49 9.80
C VAL A 243 -2.98 3.24 10.66
N ALA A 244 -3.93 3.19 11.58
CA ALA A 244 -4.17 2.04 12.45
C ALA A 244 -5.65 1.70 12.47
N ILE A 245 -6.00 0.42 12.68
CA ILE A 245 -7.36 0.05 13.05
C ILE A 245 -7.57 0.48 14.50
N LYS A 246 -8.71 1.11 14.77
CA LYS A 246 -9.05 1.56 16.12
C LYS A 246 -9.04 0.37 17.10
N GLU A 247 -8.48 0.61 18.27
CA GLU A 247 -8.42 -0.38 19.34
C GLU A 247 -9.81 -0.92 19.70
N GLY A 248 -9.88 -2.20 20.08
CA GLY A 248 -11.13 -2.88 20.40
C GLY A 248 -11.97 -3.32 19.19
N THR A 249 -11.49 -3.02 17.97
CA THR A 249 -12.18 -3.49 16.75
C THR A 249 -11.87 -4.97 16.53
N THR A 250 -12.89 -5.78 16.26
CA THR A 250 -12.75 -7.19 15.92
C THR A 250 -12.84 -7.38 14.41
N VAL A 251 -11.82 -7.97 13.82
CA VAL A 251 -11.76 -8.36 12.40
C VAL A 251 -11.33 -9.81 12.32
N ALA A 252 -12.23 -10.69 11.87
CA ALA A 252 -11.98 -12.13 11.84
C ALA A 252 -10.99 -12.53 10.71
N SER A 253 -11.04 -11.81 9.59
CA SER A 253 -10.14 -12.05 8.45
C SER A 253 -9.96 -10.78 7.62
N GLY A 254 -8.82 -10.65 6.97
CA GLY A 254 -8.44 -9.41 6.26
C GLY A 254 -8.00 -8.33 7.23
N GLY A 255 -8.20 -7.09 6.87
CA GLY A 255 -7.78 -5.93 7.63
C GLY A 255 -7.77 -4.69 6.75
N ILE A 256 -6.72 -3.88 6.83
CA ILE A 256 -6.55 -2.71 5.97
C ILE A 256 -5.23 -2.72 5.23
N LEU A 257 -5.25 -2.12 4.06
CA LEU A 257 -4.08 -1.72 3.28
C LEU A 257 -4.17 -0.21 3.04
N ALA A 258 -3.04 0.48 2.95
CA ALA A 258 -3.02 1.91 2.73
C ALA A 258 -1.95 2.32 1.73
N VAL A 259 -2.21 3.41 1.01
CA VAL A 259 -1.24 4.09 0.17
C VAL A 259 -1.44 5.59 0.31
N ALA A 260 -0.35 6.31 0.49
CA ALA A 260 -0.36 7.76 0.38
C ALA A 260 0.28 8.17 -0.94
N SER A 261 -0.28 9.15 -1.61
CA SER A 261 0.26 9.66 -2.87
C SER A 261 0.28 11.18 -2.87
N THR A 262 1.35 11.72 -3.42
CA THR A 262 1.48 13.16 -3.70
C THR A 262 1.48 13.34 -5.21
N LEU A 263 0.67 14.28 -5.67
CA LEU A 263 0.52 14.62 -7.07
C LEU A 263 0.98 16.06 -7.30
N ASP A 264 1.78 16.25 -8.34
CA ASP A 264 2.06 17.57 -8.88
C ASP A 264 0.82 18.08 -9.65
N ASN A 265 0.28 19.22 -9.21
CA ASN A 265 -0.93 19.79 -9.82
C ASN A 265 -0.72 20.32 -11.24
N ARG A 266 0.53 20.54 -11.66
CA ARG A 266 0.89 21.05 -13.00
C ARG A 266 1.07 19.92 -13.99
N SER A 267 1.95 18.96 -13.67
CA SER A 267 2.27 17.83 -14.54
C SER A 267 1.31 16.67 -14.38
N GLN A 268 0.59 16.57 -13.25
CA GLN A 268 -0.19 15.40 -12.80
C GLN A 268 0.70 14.16 -12.55
N ASP A 269 2.02 14.37 -12.48
CA ASP A 269 2.92 13.32 -12.04
C ASP A 269 2.67 12.96 -10.58
N GLN A 270 2.78 11.69 -10.26
CA GLN A 270 2.51 11.21 -8.91
C GLN A 270 3.63 10.28 -8.44
N TYR A 271 3.91 10.37 -7.15
CA TYR A 271 4.61 9.31 -6.44
C TYR A 271 3.71 8.77 -5.33
N ALA A 272 3.87 7.49 -5.03
CA ALA A 272 3.01 6.79 -4.08
C ALA A 272 3.86 5.95 -3.12
N PHE A 273 3.45 5.94 -1.86
CA PHE A 273 4.06 5.15 -0.81
C PHE A 273 3.04 4.17 -0.24
N ILE A 274 3.29 2.88 -0.41
CA ILE A 274 2.48 1.84 0.21
C ILE A 274 2.79 1.79 1.70
N GLY A 275 1.75 1.71 2.52
CA GLY A 275 1.86 1.61 3.96
C GLY A 275 2.66 0.38 4.38
N GLN A 276 3.74 0.61 5.12
CA GLN A 276 4.61 -0.43 5.64
C GLN A 276 4.37 -0.62 7.13
N ARG A 277 4.38 -1.87 7.58
CA ARG A 277 4.36 -2.17 9.00
C ARG A 277 5.74 -1.93 9.60
N GLN A 278 5.79 -1.43 10.79
CA GLN A 278 7.01 -1.42 11.57
C GLN A 278 7.27 -2.86 12.04
N SER A 279 8.27 -3.53 11.48
CA SER A 279 8.74 -4.83 11.95
C SER A 279 9.94 -4.61 12.88
N GLY A 280 9.86 -5.12 14.10
CA GLY A 280 10.95 -5.09 15.08
C GLY A 280 10.52 -4.55 16.43
N ALA A 281 11.28 -4.89 17.47
CA ALA A 281 11.12 -4.29 18.79
C ALA A 281 11.29 -2.78 18.68
N VAL A 282 10.33 -2.03 19.17
CA VAL A 282 10.46 -0.58 19.33
C VAL A 282 11.61 -0.35 20.31
N VAL A 283 12.71 0.21 19.83
CA VAL A 283 13.66 0.84 20.75
C VAL A 283 12.90 2.04 21.31
N PRO A 284 12.64 2.10 22.62
CA PRO A 284 11.98 3.25 23.22
C PRO A 284 12.74 4.51 22.80
N ALA A 285 12.01 5.58 22.47
CA ALA A 285 12.63 6.85 22.06
C ALA A 285 13.60 7.44 23.11
N GLU A 286 13.54 6.93 24.33
CA GLU A 286 14.41 7.28 25.45
C GLU A 286 15.83 6.72 25.34
N MET A 287 16.12 5.82 24.38
CA MET A 287 17.45 5.19 24.24
C MET A 287 18.28 5.71 23.07
N LEU A 288 17.87 6.73 22.38
CA LEU A 288 18.75 7.40 21.42
C LEU A 288 19.48 8.52 22.16
N PRO A 289 20.79 8.40 22.41
CA PRO A 289 21.56 9.56 22.88
C PRO A 289 21.42 10.66 21.82
N VAL A 290 21.02 11.84 22.25
CA VAL A 290 21.12 13.04 21.44
C VAL A 290 22.62 13.31 21.31
N GLU A 291 23.26 12.80 20.28
CA GLU A 291 24.58 13.30 19.90
C GLU A 291 24.37 14.74 19.41
N GLU A 292 24.87 15.67 20.19
CA GLU A 292 25.03 17.05 19.76
C GLU A 292 25.94 17.03 18.53
N ILE A 293 25.38 17.34 17.38
CA ILE A 293 26.15 17.59 16.17
C ILE A 293 26.82 18.95 16.36
N PRO A 294 28.16 19.03 16.28
CA PRO A 294 28.91 20.28 16.45
C PRO A 294 28.63 21.30 15.36
#